data_b5ef1e2091f1ed6bcc0db0d636927549
#
_entry.id   b5ef1e2091f1ed6bcc0db0d636927549
#
_cell.length_a   1.000
_cell.length_b   1.000
_cell.length_c   1.000
_cell.angle_alpha   90.00
_cell.angle_beta   90.00
_cell.angle_gamma   90.00
#
_symmetry.space_group_name_H-M   'P 1'
#
loop_
_entity.id
_entity.type
_entity.pdbx_description
1 polymer ?
#
loop_
_entity_poly.entity_id
_entity_poly.type
_entity_poly.pdbx_seq_one_letter_code
_entity_poly.pdbx_strand_id
1 'polypeptide(L)'
;MILTRRSALTLTLAALAAPALVRPAAAACSFPDLSKGITFKRQDGSRGLARREGDGTVVIDYVTNRGSWLDRRRVKNGIFEMARVVEESEEPVVGASAPDYKWTYSPKITLPEDGATWAGRVKEVVEVTISDERGTVERQRTRWDASYRVFDPREVKLSGCSYRALSAEAVWQGERGTISQRWVYFPELGLGLETKRNGRANGIVAMGPA
;
A
#
# COMPACT_ATOMS: atom_id res chain seq x y z
N MET A 1 -5.06 -80.23 -51.19
CA MET A 1 -4.12 -79.14 -51.55
C MET A 1 -4.59 -77.91 -50.76
N ILE A 2 -3.96 -77.70 -49.59
CA ILE A 2 -4.40 -76.70 -48.61
C ILE A 2 -3.30 -75.65 -48.50
N LEU A 3 -3.63 -74.42 -48.94
CA LEU A 3 -2.76 -73.24 -48.83
C LEU A 3 -3.10 -72.48 -47.55
N THR A 4 -2.22 -72.49 -46.60
CA THR A 4 -2.27 -71.69 -45.36
C THR A 4 -1.69 -70.31 -45.62
N ARG A 5 -2.52 -69.26 -45.51
CA ARG A 5 -2.09 -67.86 -45.50
C ARG A 5 -1.72 -67.48 -44.05
N ARG A 6 -0.47 -67.12 -43.82
CA ARG A 6 0.00 -66.46 -42.59
C ARG A 6 -0.24 -64.95 -42.72
N SER A 7 -1.12 -64.43 -41.88
CA SER A 7 -1.31 -62.97 -41.73
C SER A 7 -0.31 -62.46 -40.69
N ALA A 8 0.60 -61.59 -41.10
CA ALA A 8 1.49 -60.88 -40.19
C ALA A 8 0.73 -59.64 -39.63
N LEU A 9 0.51 -59.63 -38.30
CA LEU A 9 0.03 -58.46 -37.59
C LEU A 9 1.20 -57.54 -37.27
N THR A 10 1.29 -56.39 -37.93
CA THR A 10 2.21 -55.29 -37.58
C THR A 10 1.56 -54.47 -36.47
N LEU A 11 2.09 -54.58 -35.24
CA LEU A 11 1.76 -53.69 -34.15
C LEU A 11 2.48 -52.37 -34.32
N THR A 12 1.77 -51.32 -34.69
CA THR A 12 2.24 -49.92 -34.62
C THR A 12 2.14 -49.39 -33.19
N LEU A 13 3.25 -49.27 -32.48
CA LEU A 13 3.33 -48.51 -31.23
C LEU A 13 3.16 -47.04 -31.51
N ALA A 14 1.97 -46.49 -31.22
CA ALA A 14 1.74 -45.05 -31.13
C ALA A 14 2.35 -44.51 -29.84
N ALA A 15 3.49 -43.87 -29.92
CA ALA A 15 4.10 -43.14 -28.81
C ALA A 15 3.21 -41.91 -28.50
N LEU A 16 2.43 -41.97 -27.42
CA LEU A 16 1.71 -40.85 -26.84
C LEU A 16 2.75 -39.89 -26.23
N ALA A 17 3.16 -38.86 -27.00
CA ALA A 17 3.89 -37.72 -26.47
C ALA A 17 2.93 -36.93 -25.52
N ALA A 18 3.04 -37.18 -24.23
CA ALA A 18 2.34 -36.36 -23.22
C ALA A 18 2.93 -34.92 -23.31
N PRO A 19 2.11 -33.89 -23.48
CA PRO A 19 2.59 -32.52 -23.38
C PRO A 19 3.17 -32.33 -21.97
N ALA A 20 4.47 -32.08 -21.90
CA ALA A 20 5.10 -31.64 -20.67
C ALA A 20 4.43 -30.32 -20.28
N LEU A 21 3.56 -30.35 -19.27
CA LEU A 21 3.05 -29.17 -18.59
C LEU A 21 4.27 -28.43 -18.00
N VAL A 22 4.85 -27.51 -18.78
CA VAL A 22 5.82 -26.57 -18.28
C VAL A 22 5.09 -25.73 -17.23
N ARG A 23 5.21 -26.15 -15.95
CA ARG A 23 4.82 -25.30 -14.83
C ARG A 23 5.66 -24.02 -14.98
N PRO A 24 5.05 -22.83 -15.08
CA PRO A 24 5.85 -21.62 -15.04
C PRO A 24 6.71 -21.69 -13.79
N ALA A 25 8.03 -21.58 -13.95
CA ALA A 25 8.93 -21.50 -12.82
C ALA A 25 8.37 -20.39 -11.90
N ALA A 26 8.05 -20.73 -10.67
CA ALA A 26 7.65 -19.74 -9.69
C ALA A 26 8.78 -18.71 -9.65
N ALA A 27 8.51 -17.50 -10.15
CA ALA A 27 9.49 -16.42 -10.12
C ALA A 27 9.94 -16.31 -8.67
N ALA A 28 11.26 -16.42 -8.44
CA ALA A 28 11.80 -16.34 -7.10
C ALA A 28 11.29 -15.04 -6.48
N CYS A 29 10.50 -15.15 -5.41
CA CYS A 29 9.93 -14.00 -4.72
C CYS A 29 11.08 -13.23 -4.06
N SER A 30 11.71 -12.32 -4.78
CA SER A 30 12.62 -11.34 -4.20
C SER A 30 11.79 -10.23 -3.58
N PHE A 31 12.12 -9.84 -2.35
CA PHE A 31 11.52 -8.65 -1.75
C PHE A 31 11.82 -7.45 -2.65
N PRO A 32 10.80 -6.71 -3.10
CA PRO A 32 11.03 -5.54 -3.93
C PRO A 32 11.79 -4.48 -3.11
N ASP A 33 12.74 -3.84 -3.76
CA ASP A 33 13.52 -2.77 -3.13
C ASP A 33 12.72 -1.48 -3.10
N LEU A 34 12.35 -1.04 -1.89
CA LEU A 34 11.55 0.17 -1.69
C LEU A 34 12.26 1.46 -2.18
N SER A 35 13.60 1.45 -2.29
CA SER A 35 14.34 2.58 -2.87
C SER A 35 14.12 2.73 -4.37
N LYS A 36 13.85 1.63 -5.07
CA LYS A 36 13.50 1.60 -6.49
C LYS A 36 12.01 1.83 -6.76
N GLY A 37 11.21 1.65 -5.71
CA GLY A 37 9.76 1.78 -5.76
C GLY A 37 9.03 0.45 -5.77
N ILE A 38 7.87 0.46 -5.13
CA ILE A 38 6.94 -0.67 -5.04
C ILE A 38 5.58 -0.19 -5.52
N THR A 39 5.04 -0.84 -6.54
CA THR A 39 3.66 -0.62 -6.99
C THR A 39 2.72 -1.54 -6.23
N PHE A 40 1.50 -1.07 -5.97
CA PHE A 40 0.45 -1.89 -5.38
C PHE A 40 -0.92 -1.56 -5.99
N LYS A 41 -1.85 -2.52 -5.88
CA LYS A 41 -3.24 -2.37 -6.31
C LYS A 41 -4.16 -2.66 -5.13
N ARG A 42 -5.25 -1.90 -5.03
CA ARG A 42 -6.27 -2.03 -3.98
C ARG A 42 -7.54 -2.67 -4.53
N GLN A 43 -8.45 -3.10 -3.63
CA GLN A 43 -9.70 -3.77 -3.97
C GLN A 43 -10.65 -2.91 -4.81
N ASP A 44 -10.67 -1.59 -4.60
CA ASP A 44 -11.48 -0.64 -5.38
C ASP A 44 -10.90 -0.33 -6.78
N GLY A 45 -9.78 -0.99 -7.15
CA GLY A 45 -9.08 -0.76 -8.40
C GLY A 45 -8.09 0.40 -8.38
N SER A 46 -8.05 1.20 -7.31
CA SER A 46 -7.01 2.23 -7.16
C SER A 46 -5.62 1.60 -7.10
N ARG A 47 -4.62 2.37 -7.48
CA ARG A 47 -3.21 1.95 -7.54
C ARG A 47 -2.37 2.86 -6.68
N GLY A 48 -1.18 2.43 -6.37
CA GLY A 48 -0.22 3.29 -5.69
C GLY A 48 1.21 2.91 -5.99
N LEU A 49 2.08 3.85 -5.62
CA LEU A 49 3.52 3.71 -5.68
C LEU A 49 4.10 4.12 -4.32
N ALA A 50 4.87 3.25 -3.71
CA ALA A 50 5.61 3.56 -2.49
C ALA A 50 7.10 3.62 -2.80
N ARG A 51 7.81 4.65 -2.30
CA ARG A 51 9.27 4.82 -2.45
C ARG A 51 9.88 5.32 -1.15
N ARG A 52 11.08 4.85 -0.84
CA ARG A 52 11.87 5.36 0.29
C ARG A 52 12.73 6.51 -0.19
N GLU A 53 12.70 7.62 0.55
CA GLU A 53 13.60 8.75 0.35
C GLU A 53 14.89 8.60 1.19
N GLY A 54 15.90 9.41 0.90
CA GLY A 54 17.22 9.33 1.53
C GLY A 54 17.24 9.58 3.05
N ASP A 55 16.21 10.23 3.61
CA ASP A 55 16.02 10.45 5.04
C ASP A 55 15.30 9.28 5.76
N GLY A 56 15.01 8.18 5.04
CA GLY A 56 14.28 7.03 5.54
C GLY A 56 12.75 7.21 5.57
N THR A 57 12.25 8.36 5.17
CA THR A 57 10.81 8.60 4.96
C THR A 57 10.32 7.79 3.76
N VAL A 58 9.12 7.27 3.84
CA VAL A 58 8.46 6.61 2.71
C VAL A 58 7.40 7.57 2.13
N VAL A 59 7.48 7.82 0.82
CA VAL A 59 6.43 8.52 0.08
C VAL A 59 5.52 7.49 -0.53
N ILE A 60 4.21 7.64 -0.31
CA ILE A 60 3.18 6.77 -0.84
C ILE A 60 2.20 7.61 -1.66
N ASP A 61 2.16 7.36 -2.94
CA ASP A 61 1.22 7.95 -3.88
C ASP A 61 0.05 6.99 -4.07
N TYR A 62 -1.16 7.40 -3.73
CA TYR A 62 -2.40 6.69 -4.04
C TYR A 62 -3.08 7.40 -5.20
N VAL A 63 -3.37 6.67 -6.27
CA VAL A 63 -4.06 7.17 -7.46
C VAL A 63 -5.40 6.46 -7.57
N THR A 64 -6.49 7.20 -7.70
CA THR A 64 -7.81 6.60 -7.88
C THR A 64 -7.89 5.79 -9.17
N ASN A 65 -8.87 4.90 -9.26
CA ASN A 65 -9.06 4.05 -10.44
C ASN A 65 -9.26 4.84 -11.74
N ARG A 66 -9.80 6.07 -11.65
CA ARG A 66 -10.00 6.98 -12.79
C ARG A 66 -8.81 7.92 -13.05
N GLY A 67 -7.78 7.89 -12.21
CA GLY A 67 -6.64 8.79 -12.33
C GLY A 67 -6.92 10.24 -11.92
N SER A 68 -8.12 10.53 -11.42
CA SER A 68 -8.56 11.91 -11.13
C SER A 68 -8.07 12.47 -9.79
N TRP A 69 -7.52 11.62 -8.91
CA TRP A 69 -7.02 12.04 -7.61
C TRP A 69 -5.66 11.43 -7.32
N LEU A 70 -4.74 12.26 -6.84
CA LEU A 70 -3.47 11.86 -6.25
C LEU A 70 -3.50 12.21 -4.76
N ASP A 71 -3.42 11.20 -3.89
CA ASP A 71 -3.25 11.34 -2.44
C ASP A 71 -1.80 10.95 -2.11
N ARG A 72 -0.92 11.95 -2.01
CA ARG A 72 0.49 11.77 -1.68
C ARG A 72 0.71 11.90 -0.19
N ARG A 73 1.32 10.88 0.41
CA ARG A 73 1.62 10.84 1.84
C ARG A 73 3.09 10.62 2.08
N ARG A 74 3.65 11.37 3.01
CA ARG A 74 4.99 11.13 3.56
C ARG A 74 4.82 10.47 4.92
N VAL A 75 5.35 9.26 5.08
CA VAL A 75 5.19 8.48 6.31
C VAL A 75 6.55 8.14 6.90
N LYS A 76 6.67 8.26 8.21
CA LYS A 76 7.82 7.80 8.97
C LYS A 76 7.54 6.43 9.57
N ASN A 77 8.57 5.57 9.59
CA ASN A 77 8.44 4.19 10.07
C ASN A 77 7.27 3.42 9.42
N GLY A 78 6.91 3.79 8.20
CA GLY A 78 5.93 3.12 7.36
C GLY A 78 4.45 3.40 7.67
N ILE A 79 4.09 3.89 8.86
CA ILE A 79 2.67 4.08 9.26
C ILE A 79 2.36 5.46 9.85
N PHE A 80 3.36 6.23 10.30
CA PHE A 80 3.12 7.54 10.90
C PHE A 80 3.12 8.63 9.81
N GLU A 81 1.95 9.14 9.48
CA GLU A 81 1.81 10.22 8.49
C GLU A 81 2.47 11.50 9.01
N MET A 82 3.45 12.03 8.27
CA MET A 82 4.14 13.28 8.58
C MET A 82 3.61 14.44 7.74
N ALA A 83 3.24 14.15 6.49
CA ALA A 83 2.62 15.11 5.58
C ALA A 83 1.69 14.39 4.59
N ARG A 84 0.72 15.12 4.07
CA ARG A 84 -0.21 14.65 3.05
C ARG A 84 -0.64 15.80 2.16
N VAL A 85 -0.64 15.57 0.86
CA VAL A 85 -1.24 16.46 -0.15
C VAL A 85 -2.24 15.66 -0.94
N VAL A 86 -3.42 16.23 -1.19
CA VAL A 86 -4.45 15.62 -2.02
C VAL A 86 -4.65 16.53 -3.22
N GLU A 87 -4.26 16.07 -4.39
CA GLU A 87 -4.38 16.81 -5.65
C GLU A 87 -5.48 16.18 -6.50
N GLU A 88 -6.34 17.02 -7.05
CA GLU A 88 -7.32 16.63 -8.05
C GLU A 88 -6.72 16.91 -9.44
N SER A 89 -6.78 15.93 -10.34
CA SER A 89 -6.17 16.08 -11.67
C SER A 89 -7.07 16.80 -12.69
N GLU A 90 -8.38 16.88 -12.39
CA GLU A 90 -9.36 17.52 -13.25
C GLU A 90 -9.74 18.87 -12.66
N GLU A 91 -9.23 19.94 -13.26
CA GLU A 91 -9.45 21.36 -12.99
C GLU A 91 -9.18 21.78 -11.54
N PRO A 92 -8.16 22.63 -11.31
CA PRO A 92 -7.93 23.18 -9.98
C PRO A 92 -9.19 23.91 -9.55
N VAL A 93 -9.62 23.69 -8.30
CA VAL A 93 -10.70 24.48 -7.70
C VAL A 93 -10.33 25.95 -7.88
N VAL A 94 -11.10 26.66 -8.69
CA VAL A 94 -10.88 28.08 -8.94
C VAL A 94 -10.92 28.78 -7.58
N GLY A 95 -9.79 29.33 -7.15
CA GLY A 95 -9.69 30.14 -5.95
C GLY A 95 -8.94 29.52 -4.75
N ALA A 96 -8.56 28.25 -4.74
CA ALA A 96 -7.79 27.67 -3.65
C ALA A 96 -6.86 26.53 -4.09
N SER A 97 -5.71 26.34 -3.44
CA SER A 97 -4.87 25.16 -3.62
C SER A 97 -5.45 23.94 -2.89
N ALA A 98 -4.98 22.76 -3.29
CA ALA A 98 -5.19 21.56 -2.48
C ALA A 98 -4.62 21.75 -1.06
N PRO A 99 -5.29 21.22 -0.01
CA PRO A 99 -4.82 21.34 1.35
C PRO A 99 -3.51 20.55 1.57
N ASP A 100 -2.53 21.22 2.19
CA ASP A 100 -1.28 20.61 2.67
C ASP A 100 -1.41 20.32 4.16
N TYR A 101 -1.35 19.04 4.52
CA TYR A 101 -1.43 18.55 5.89
C TYR A 101 -0.05 18.23 6.42
N LYS A 102 0.26 18.66 7.65
CA LYS A 102 1.48 18.35 8.38
C LYS A 102 1.17 17.87 9.78
N TRP A 103 1.83 16.80 10.22
CA TRP A 103 1.65 16.23 11.55
C TRP A 103 2.96 16.16 12.32
N THR A 104 2.89 16.47 13.61
CA THR A 104 4.00 16.36 14.56
C THR A 104 3.56 15.53 15.75
N TYR A 105 4.36 14.54 16.11
CA TYR A 105 4.07 13.57 17.17
C TYR A 105 4.88 13.85 18.43
N SER A 106 4.27 13.73 19.60
CA SER A 106 4.90 13.82 20.91
C SER A 106 4.27 12.79 21.86
N PRO A 107 5.07 11.86 22.46
CA PRO A 107 6.51 11.73 22.35
C PRO A 107 6.99 11.25 20.97
N LYS A 108 8.32 11.15 20.80
CA LYS A 108 8.93 10.65 19.55
C LYS A 108 8.40 9.25 19.20
N ILE A 109 8.03 9.06 17.94
CA ILE A 109 7.54 7.78 17.42
C ILE A 109 8.66 6.72 17.38
N THR A 110 8.27 5.45 17.60
CA THR A 110 9.15 4.28 17.57
C THR A 110 8.91 3.42 16.34
N LEU A 111 9.77 2.45 16.09
CA LEU A 111 9.57 1.48 15.01
C LEU A 111 8.36 0.58 15.30
N PRO A 112 7.54 0.25 14.29
CA PRO A 112 6.46 -0.71 14.43
C PRO A 112 7.01 -2.13 14.52
N GLU A 113 6.95 -2.72 15.70
CA GLU A 113 7.28 -4.13 15.98
C GLU A 113 6.05 -4.86 16.49
N ASP A 114 6.05 -6.20 16.47
CA ASP A 114 4.95 -6.99 17.00
C ASP A 114 4.76 -6.71 18.49
N GLY A 115 3.52 -6.45 18.90
CA GLY A 115 3.17 -6.04 20.26
C GLY A 115 3.49 -4.57 20.59
N ALA A 116 4.13 -3.81 19.69
CA ALA A 116 4.46 -2.42 19.94
C ALA A 116 3.21 -1.55 20.07
N THR A 117 3.25 -0.62 21.01
CA THR A 117 2.24 0.41 21.22
C THR A 117 2.89 1.79 21.29
N TRP A 118 2.17 2.79 20.81
CA TRP A 118 2.51 4.18 20.98
C TRP A 118 1.27 4.97 21.35
N ALA A 119 1.38 5.87 22.33
CA ALA A 119 0.30 6.81 22.66
C ALA A 119 0.90 8.20 22.89
N GLY A 120 0.18 9.22 22.47
CA GLY A 120 0.68 10.58 22.60
C GLY A 120 -0.21 11.60 21.90
N ARG A 121 0.33 12.80 21.76
CA ARG A 121 -0.33 13.91 21.09
C ARG A 121 0.17 14.07 19.66
N VAL A 122 -0.77 14.36 18.77
CA VAL A 122 -0.48 14.71 17.38
C VAL A 122 -0.99 16.13 17.14
N LYS A 123 -0.09 17.02 16.70
CA LYS A 123 -0.43 18.35 16.24
C LYS A 123 -0.58 18.29 14.73
N GLU A 124 -1.74 18.62 14.23
CA GLU A 124 -2.06 18.80 12.81
C GLU A 124 -2.00 20.26 12.44
N VAL A 125 -1.40 20.57 11.32
CA VAL A 125 -1.47 21.88 10.66
C VAL A 125 -1.95 21.65 9.24
N VAL A 126 -3.03 22.32 8.85
CA VAL A 126 -3.56 22.31 7.48
C VAL A 126 -3.34 23.70 6.90
N GLU A 127 -2.70 23.75 5.74
CA GLU A 127 -2.43 24.99 5.00
C GLU A 127 -3.19 24.93 3.67
N VAL A 128 -3.94 26.00 3.35
CA VAL A 128 -4.62 26.17 2.07
C VAL A 128 -4.21 27.54 1.53
N THR A 129 -3.69 27.59 0.32
CA THR A 129 -3.40 28.86 -0.36
C THR A 129 -4.62 29.29 -1.15
N ILE A 130 -5.15 30.46 -0.84
CA ILE A 130 -6.25 31.07 -1.59
C ILE A 130 -5.66 31.82 -2.77
N SER A 131 -6.20 31.58 -3.96
CA SER A 131 -5.77 32.25 -5.18
C SER A 131 -6.42 33.65 -5.28
N ASP A 132 -6.14 34.51 -4.28
CA ASP A 132 -6.42 35.94 -4.34
C ASP A 132 -5.19 36.71 -4.85
N GLU A 133 -5.33 38.00 -5.12
CA GLU A 133 -4.23 38.88 -5.59
C GLU A 133 -3.03 38.91 -4.63
N ARG A 134 -3.22 38.50 -3.37
CA ARG A 134 -2.21 38.51 -2.30
C ARG A 134 -1.61 37.14 -2.00
N GLY A 135 -2.17 36.05 -2.59
CA GLY A 135 -1.74 34.70 -2.29
C GLY A 135 -1.93 34.34 -0.81
N THR A 136 -3.09 34.69 -0.24
CA THR A 136 -3.40 34.49 1.19
C THR A 136 -3.29 33.01 1.56
N VAL A 137 -2.56 32.70 2.64
CA VAL A 137 -2.45 31.34 3.19
C VAL A 137 -3.31 31.23 4.44
N GLU A 138 -4.36 30.45 4.36
CA GLU A 138 -5.13 30.06 5.53
C GLU A 138 -4.49 28.88 6.23
N ARG A 139 -4.38 28.96 7.56
CA ARG A 139 -3.74 27.93 8.38
C ARG A 139 -4.65 27.53 9.52
N GLN A 140 -5.06 26.25 9.53
CA GLN A 140 -5.80 25.62 10.62
C GLN A 140 -4.90 24.72 11.45
N ARG A 141 -5.09 24.72 12.78
CA ARG A 141 -4.37 23.85 13.71
C ARG A 141 -5.35 23.02 14.51
N THR A 142 -5.10 21.73 14.60
CA THR A 142 -5.87 20.78 15.39
C THR A 142 -4.93 19.97 16.28
N ARG A 143 -5.41 19.55 17.43
CA ARG A 143 -4.69 18.63 18.34
C ARG A 143 -5.49 17.36 18.47
N TRP A 144 -4.76 16.24 18.49
CA TRP A 144 -5.31 14.92 18.61
C TRP A 144 -4.60 14.17 19.73
N ASP A 145 -5.33 13.45 20.55
CA ASP A 145 -4.80 12.38 21.36
C ASP A 145 -4.84 11.10 20.52
N ALA A 146 -3.70 10.48 20.32
CA ALA A 146 -3.58 9.37 19.39
C ALA A 146 -2.95 8.16 20.03
N SER A 147 -3.43 6.97 19.68
CA SER A 147 -2.86 5.69 20.06
C SER A 147 -2.65 4.83 18.83
N TYR A 148 -1.54 4.09 18.82
CA TYR A 148 -1.18 3.12 17.81
C TYR A 148 -0.90 1.79 18.48
N ARG A 149 -1.24 0.69 17.83
CA ARG A 149 -0.85 -0.66 18.21
C ARG A 149 -0.48 -1.49 16.98
N VAL A 150 0.50 -2.35 17.15
CA VAL A 150 0.97 -3.29 16.11
C VAL A 150 0.80 -4.70 16.66
N PHE A 151 0.19 -5.59 15.89
CA PHE A 151 -0.22 -6.91 16.37
C PHE A 151 -0.48 -7.85 15.20
N ASP A 152 -0.84 -9.12 15.49
CA ASP A 152 -1.33 -10.10 14.53
C ASP A 152 -0.31 -10.41 13.43
N PRO A 153 0.87 -10.98 13.81
CA PRO A 153 1.83 -11.43 12.83
C PRO A 153 1.23 -12.55 11.97
N ARG A 154 1.27 -12.37 10.66
CA ARG A 154 0.74 -13.32 9.70
C ARG A 154 1.49 -13.31 8.39
N GLU A 155 1.28 -14.34 7.60
CA GLU A 155 1.72 -14.39 6.23
C GLU A 155 0.61 -13.89 5.29
N VAL A 156 0.96 -13.03 4.34
CA VAL A 156 0.04 -12.57 3.29
C VAL A 156 0.61 -12.91 1.92
N LYS A 157 -0.26 -13.37 1.01
CA LYS A 157 0.13 -13.68 -0.37
C LYS A 157 -0.34 -12.56 -1.29
N LEU A 158 0.62 -11.93 -1.97
CA LEU A 158 0.37 -10.86 -2.95
C LEU A 158 1.15 -11.16 -4.22
N SER A 159 0.50 -11.11 -5.38
CA SER A 159 1.12 -11.39 -6.68
C SER A 159 1.89 -12.72 -6.72
N GLY A 160 1.41 -13.75 -6.00
CA GLY A 160 2.05 -15.08 -5.92
C GLY A 160 3.20 -15.19 -4.92
N CYS A 161 3.61 -14.10 -4.28
CA CYS A 161 4.65 -14.07 -3.25
C CYS A 161 4.07 -14.02 -1.84
N SER A 162 4.74 -14.69 -0.89
CA SER A 162 4.44 -14.63 0.53
C SER A 162 5.27 -13.55 1.22
N TYR A 163 4.63 -12.75 2.06
CA TYR A 163 5.24 -11.68 2.84
C TYR A 163 4.86 -11.83 4.30
N ARG A 164 5.82 -11.68 5.20
CA ARG A 164 5.51 -11.48 6.62
C ARG A 164 4.84 -10.11 6.78
N ALA A 165 3.72 -10.06 7.48
CA ALA A 165 2.99 -8.83 7.71
C ALA A 165 2.49 -8.75 9.15
N LEU A 166 2.29 -7.52 9.62
CA LEU A 166 1.66 -7.19 10.90
C LEU A 166 0.43 -6.33 10.61
N SER A 167 -0.57 -6.41 11.47
CA SER A 167 -1.63 -5.42 11.52
C SER A 167 -1.16 -4.22 12.33
N ALA A 168 -1.37 -3.02 11.83
CA ALA A 168 -1.20 -1.80 12.60
C ALA A 168 -2.52 -1.04 12.64
N GLU A 169 -2.90 -0.51 13.80
CA GLU A 169 -4.11 0.29 13.99
C GLU A 169 -3.77 1.59 14.70
N ALA A 170 -4.49 2.66 14.34
CA ALA A 170 -4.47 3.90 15.08
C ALA A 170 -5.87 4.41 15.33
N VAL A 171 -6.04 5.07 16.47
CA VAL A 171 -7.22 5.85 16.83
C VAL A 171 -6.75 7.23 17.26
N TRP A 172 -7.29 8.26 16.65
CA TRP A 172 -7.05 9.66 16.98
C TRP A 172 -8.35 10.27 17.46
N GLN A 173 -8.33 10.95 18.60
CA GLN A 173 -9.48 11.60 19.22
C GLN A 173 -9.19 13.09 19.43
N GLY A 174 -10.12 13.95 19.08
CA GLY A 174 -9.98 15.39 19.20
C GLY A 174 -11.32 16.11 19.06
N GLU A 175 -11.29 17.44 19.12
CA GLU A 175 -12.49 18.26 19.01
C GLU A 175 -13.26 18.05 17.70
N ARG A 176 -12.56 17.64 16.64
CA ARG A 176 -13.15 17.35 15.31
C ARG A 176 -13.70 15.93 15.17
N GLY A 177 -13.71 15.15 16.24
CA GLY A 177 -14.23 13.79 16.28
C GLY A 177 -13.14 12.72 16.41
N THR A 178 -13.39 11.56 15.83
CA THR A 178 -12.49 10.39 15.91
C THR A 178 -12.08 9.96 14.52
N ILE A 179 -10.79 9.70 14.33
CA ILE A 179 -10.24 9.09 13.12
C ILE A 179 -9.72 7.70 13.48
N SER A 180 -10.14 6.68 12.76
CA SER A 180 -9.63 5.31 12.90
C SER A 180 -8.95 4.86 11.62
N GLN A 181 -7.78 4.24 11.75
CA GLN A 181 -6.98 3.77 10.63
C GLN A 181 -6.46 2.37 10.90
N ARG A 182 -6.29 1.58 9.84
CA ARG A 182 -5.64 0.28 9.88
C ARG A 182 -4.72 0.11 8.67
N TRP A 183 -3.57 -0.51 8.90
CA TRP A 183 -2.59 -0.86 7.88
C TRP A 183 -2.27 -2.34 7.91
N VAL A 184 -1.85 -2.86 6.77
CA VAL A 184 -0.96 -4.02 6.67
C VAL A 184 0.45 -3.47 6.64
N TYR A 185 1.26 -3.83 7.62
CA TYR A 185 2.65 -3.40 7.76
C TYR A 185 3.58 -4.55 7.39
N PHE A 186 4.55 -4.30 6.52
CA PHE A 186 5.57 -5.22 6.04
C PHE A 186 6.91 -4.87 6.68
N PRO A 187 7.34 -5.54 7.76
CA PRO A 187 8.53 -5.17 8.52
C PRO A 187 9.80 -5.15 7.69
N GLU A 188 9.98 -6.14 6.80
CA GLU A 188 11.15 -6.25 5.95
C GLU A 188 11.28 -5.08 4.95
N LEU A 189 10.15 -4.47 4.59
CA LEU A 189 10.10 -3.30 3.72
C LEU A 189 10.07 -1.99 4.48
N GLY A 190 9.72 -2.02 5.79
CA GLY A 190 9.43 -0.82 6.56
C GLY A 190 8.25 -0.01 5.95
N LEU A 191 7.29 -0.72 5.35
CA LEU A 191 6.17 -0.16 4.60
C LEU A 191 4.84 -0.59 5.21
N GLY A 192 3.98 0.37 5.54
CA GLY A 192 2.59 0.16 5.89
C GLY A 192 1.66 0.68 4.80
N LEU A 193 0.77 -0.17 4.32
CA LEU A 193 -0.25 0.22 3.36
C LEU A 193 -1.61 0.27 4.06
N GLU A 194 -2.26 1.43 4.02
CA GLU A 194 -3.56 1.63 4.65
C GLU A 194 -4.62 0.73 4.01
N THR A 195 -5.31 -0.05 4.84
CA THR A 195 -6.37 -0.97 4.41
C THR A 195 -7.75 -0.60 4.93
N LYS A 196 -7.83 0.33 5.90
CA LYS A 196 -9.10 0.82 6.42
C LYS A 196 -8.95 2.23 6.99
N ARG A 197 -9.91 3.12 6.72
CA ARG A 197 -10.00 4.45 7.32
C ARG A 197 -11.46 4.76 7.64
N ASN A 198 -11.76 5.16 8.87
CA ASN A 198 -13.10 5.53 9.34
C ASN A 198 -14.19 4.52 8.94
N GLY A 199 -13.92 3.23 9.16
CA GLY A 199 -14.85 2.14 8.83
C GLY A 199 -14.81 1.67 7.37
N ARG A 200 -14.30 2.45 6.43
CA ARG A 200 -14.22 2.06 5.01
C ARG A 200 -12.97 1.21 4.77
N ALA A 201 -13.19 -0.05 4.38
CA ALA A 201 -12.11 -0.98 4.04
C ALA A 201 -11.73 -0.86 2.55
N ASN A 202 -10.42 -0.99 2.28
CA ASN A 202 -9.88 -1.05 0.93
C ASN A 202 -8.56 -1.82 0.95
N GLY A 203 -8.64 -3.14 0.93
CA GLY A 203 -7.50 -4.05 1.04
C GLY A 203 -6.54 -3.99 -0.15
N ILE A 204 -5.34 -4.50 0.07
CA ILE A 204 -4.31 -4.65 -0.97
C ILE A 204 -4.50 -6.00 -1.64
N VAL A 205 -4.54 -6.03 -2.98
CA VAL A 205 -4.75 -7.26 -3.77
C VAL A 205 -3.52 -7.66 -4.59
N ALA A 206 -2.62 -6.73 -4.87
CA ALA A 206 -1.37 -7.00 -5.57
C ALA A 206 -0.26 -6.05 -5.11
N MET A 207 0.99 -6.51 -5.18
CA MET A 207 2.19 -5.74 -4.89
C MET A 207 3.35 -6.26 -5.74
N GLY A 208 4.22 -5.37 -6.22
CA GLY A 208 5.38 -5.75 -7.04
C GLY A 208 6.36 -4.59 -7.20
N PRO A 209 7.51 -4.81 -7.84
CA PRO A 209 8.45 -3.75 -8.16
C PRO A 209 7.81 -2.71 -9.09
N ALA A 210 8.29 -1.45 -9.01
CA ALA A 210 7.86 -0.36 -9.87
C ALA A 210 8.49 -0.44 -11.26
#